data_1b36016b5a326eeb0dd5e1629c9a7a75
#
_entry.id   1b36016b5a326eeb0dd5e1629c9a7a75
#
_cell.length_a   1.000
_cell.length_b   1.000
_cell.length_c   1.000
_cell.angle_alpha   90.00
_cell.angle_beta   90.00
_cell.angle_gamma   90.00
#
_symmetry.space_group_name_H-M   'P 1'
#
loop_
_entity.id
_entity.type
_entity.pdbx_description
1 polymer ?
#
loop_
_entity_poly.entity_id
_entity_poly.type
_entity_poly.pdbx_seq_one_letter_code
_entity_poly.pdbx_strand_id
1 'polypeptide(L)' 'MPELSEQDLAILDIEKQWWKFTASKERVVRERLGLSATRYYLALNTLLDNPAAAAAEPVLINRLRAKRETAG' A
#
# COMPACT_ATOMS: atom_id res chain seq x y z
N MET A 1 14.73 5.90 -13.57
CA MET A 1 13.88 4.69 -13.51
C MET A 1 13.05 4.71 -12.25
N PRO A 2 11.77 4.37 -12.35
CA PRO A 2 10.95 4.28 -11.14
C PRO A 2 11.44 3.11 -10.29
N GLU A 3 11.90 3.41 -9.11
CA GLU A 3 12.35 2.43 -8.13
C GLU A 3 11.45 2.49 -6.90
N LEU A 4 11.43 1.39 -6.16
CA LEU A 4 10.68 1.35 -4.93
C LEU A 4 11.56 1.87 -3.80
N SER A 5 11.04 2.87 -3.07
CA SER A 5 11.71 3.38 -1.87
C SER A 5 11.51 2.41 -0.71
N GLU A 6 12.22 2.65 0.39
CA GLU A 6 12.01 1.87 1.60
C GLU A 6 10.56 2.02 2.09
N GLN A 7 10.00 3.22 1.98
CA GLN A 7 8.61 3.44 2.34
C GLN A 7 7.67 2.63 1.44
N ASP A 8 7.93 2.60 0.13
CA ASP A 8 7.13 1.82 -0.81
C ASP A 8 7.15 0.33 -0.47
N LEU A 9 8.33 -0.21 -0.16
CA LEU A 9 8.47 -1.61 0.22
C LEU A 9 7.72 -1.92 1.52
N ALA A 10 7.77 -0.99 2.49
CA ALA A 10 7.05 -1.15 3.75
C ALA A 10 5.54 -1.12 3.52
N ILE A 11 5.05 -0.25 2.65
CA ILE A 11 3.63 -0.20 2.30
C ILE A 11 3.18 -1.53 1.68
N LEU A 12 3.95 -2.04 0.73
CA LEU A 12 3.63 -3.34 0.11
C LEU A 12 3.61 -4.46 1.13
N ASP A 13 4.57 -4.46 2.05
CA ASP A 13 4.64 -5.46 3.12
C ASP A 13 3.40 -5.42 4.01
N ILE A 14 2.96 -4.23 4.38
CA ILE A 14 1.76 -4.04 5.20
C ILE A 14 0.52 -4.55 4.44
N GLU A 15 0.41 -4.25 3.15
CA GLU A 15 -0.73 -4.67 2.33
C GLU A 15 -0.78 -6.18 2.09
N LYS A 16 0.35 -6.87 2.16
CA LYS A 16 0.38 -8.33 2.04
C LYS A 16 -0.18 -9.04 3.26
N GLN A 17 -0.18 -8.37 4.41
CA GLN A 17 -0.63 -8.98 5.65
C GLN A 17 -2.15 -8.94 5.75
N TRP A 18 -2.72 -9.93 6.46
CA TRP A 18 -4.14 -9.93 6.75
C TRP A 18 -4.40 -9.12 8.01
N TRP A 19 -5.36 -8.21 7.95
CA TRP A 19 -5.71 -7.36 9.09
C TRP A 19 -7.16 -7.62 9.48
N LYS A 20 -7.36 -8.06 10.72
CA LYS A 20 -8.69 -8.28 11.26
C LYS A 20 -9.42 -6.94 11.46
N PHE A 21 -8.70 -5.93 11.91
CA PHE A 21 -9.26 -4.60 12.17
C PHE A 21 -8.44 -3.53 11.44
N THR A 22 -9.13 -2.60 10.80
CA THR A 22 -8.50 -1.46 10.13
C THR A 22 -7.69 -0.61 11.12
N ALA A 23 -8.19 -0.46 12.35
CA ALA A 23 -7.48 0.31 13.37
C ALA A 23 -6.11 -0.26 13.68
N SER A 24 -5.97 -1.59 13.68
CA SER A 24 -4.68 -2.24 13.91
C SER A 24 -3.69 -1.94 12.79
N LYS A 25 -4.16 -1.99 11.55
CA LYS A 25 -3.35 -1.65 10.38
C LYS A 25 -2.88 -0.20 10.44
N GLU A 26 -3.79 0.72 10.77
CA GLU A 26 -3.47 2.13 10.83
C GLU A 26 -2.49 2.46 11.95
N ARG A 27 -2.56 1.73 13.05
CA ARG A 27 -1.59 1.88 14.13
C ARG A 27 -0.19 1.47 13.68
N VAL A 28 -0.08 0.34 12.99
CA VAL A 28 1.21 -0.13 12.44
C VAL A 28 1.76 0.87 11.44
N VAL A 29 0.91 1.42 10.59
CA VAL A 29 1.30 2.46 9.64
C VAL A 29 1.91 3.66 10.35
N ARG A 30 1.25 4.13 11.41
CA ARG A 30 1.73 5.27 12.18
C ARG A 30 3.06 4.97 12.87
N GLU A 31 3.15 3.81 13.52
CA GLU A 31 4.35 3.43 14.26
C GLU A 31 5.54 3.15 13.34
N ARG A 32 5.28 2.46 12.24
CA ARG A 32 6.34 2.01 11.33
C ARG A 32 6.76 3.08 10.32
N LEU A 33 5.80 3.85 9.81
CA LEU A 33 6.03 4.81 8.73
C LEU A 33 5.89 6.28 9.18
N GLY A 34 5.28 6.52 10.33
CA GLY A 34 5.02 7.88 10.79
C GLY A 34 3.97 8.60 9.95
N LEU A 35 3.11 7.85 9.25
CA LEU A 35 2.09 8.43 8.38
C LEU A 35 0.72 8.36 9.02
N SER A 36 -0.09 9.40 8.79
CA SER A 36 -1.51 9.36 9.11
C SER A 36 -2.21 8.40 8.13
N ALA A 37 -3.42 7.97 8.46
CA ALA A 37 -4.20 7.10 7.58
C ALA A 37 -4.39 7.76 6.20
N THR A 38 -4.73 9.05 6.18
CA THR A 38 -4.93 9.78 4.93
C THR A 38 -3.68 9.78 4.07
N ARG A 39 -2.54 10.10 4.67
CA ARG A 39 -1.27 10.14 3.93
C ARG A 39 -0.86 8.75 3.45
N TYR A 40 -1.12 7.73 4.25
CA TYR A 40 -0.82 6.36 3.86
C TYR A 40 -1.62 5.96 2.62
N TYR A 41 -2.94 6.22 2.62
CA TYR A 41 -3.76 5.83 1.47
C TYR A 41 -3.45 6.65 0.22
N LEU A 42 -3.02 7.91 0.38
CA LEU A 42 -2.54 8.69 -0.76
C LEU A 42 -1.26 8.09 -1.35
N ALA A 43 -0.32 7.71 -0.48
CA ALA A 43 0.92 7.08 -0.91
C ALA A 43 0.65 5.72 -1.56
N LEU A 44 -0.25 4.93 -0.99
CA LEU A 44 -0.64 3.64 -1.55
C LEU A 44 -1.26 3.82 -2.94
N ASN A 45 -2.15 4.80 -3.10
CA ASN A 45 -2.80 5.06 -4.37
C ASN A 45 -1.77 5.41 -5.45
N THR A 46 -0.79 6.24 -5.12
CA THR A 46 0.31 6.56 -6.04
C THR A 46 1.11 5.30 -6.38
N LEU A 47 1.36 4.47 -5.38
CA LEU A 47 2.13 3.24 -5.55
C LEU A 47 1.43 2.24 -6.49
N LEU A 48 0.10 2.21 -6.47
CA LEU A 48 -0.67 1.33 -7.35
C LEU A 48 -0.46 1.64 -8.84
N ASP A 49 -0.05 2.87 -9.14
CA ASP A 49 0.21 3.29 -10.51
C ASP A 49 1.70 3.24 -10.86
N ASN A 50 2.54 2.79 -9.93
CA ASN A 50 3.98 2.67 -10.13
C ASN A 50 4.30 1.34 -10.80
N PRO A 51 4.92 1.35 -12.02
CA PRO A 51 5.25 0.11 -12.71
C PRO A 51 6.23 -0.78 -11.95
N ALA A 52 7.10 -0.20 -11.12
CA ALA A 52 8.02 -0.98 -10.31
C ALA A 52 7.27 -1.80 -9.25
N ALA A 53 6.20 -1.24 -8.68
CA ALA A 53 5.36 -1.97 -7.74
C ALA A 53 4.62 -3.11 -8.43
N ALA A 54 4.07 -2.86 -9.61
CA ALA A 54 3.38 -3.89 -10.38
C ALA A 54 4.33 -5.02 -10.79
N ALA A 55 5.58 -4.70 -11.08
CA ALA A 55 6.59 -5.71 -11.42
C ALA A 55 6.99 -6.54 -10.20
N ALA A 56 7.10 -5.90 -9.04
CA ALA A 56 7.52 -6.57 -7.81
C ALA A 56 6.40 -7.44 -7.21
N GLU A 57 5.16 -6.97 -7.25
CA GLU A 57 4.03 -7.63 -6.62
C GLU A 57 2.80 -7.61 -7.54
N PRO A 58 2.85 -8.33 -8.67
CA PRO A 58 1.78 -8.22 -9.67
C PRO A 58 0.40 -8.66 -9.15
N VAL A 59 0.34 -9.74 -8.40
CA VAL A 59 -0.93 -10.24 -7.87
C VAL A 59 -1.52 -9.26 -6.86
N LEU A 60 -0.69 -8.78 -5.96
CA LEU A 60 -1.11 -7.83 -4.94
C LEU A 60 -1.62 -6.53 -5.58
N ILE A 61 -0.86 -5.98 -6.51
CA ILE A 61 -1.21 -4.72 -7.16
C ILE A 61 -2.50 -4.86 -7.97
N ASN A 62 -2.66 -5.96 -8.70
CA ASN A 62 -3.89 -6.19 -9.47
C ASN A 62 -5.11 -6.29 -8.56
N ARG A 63 -4.97 -6.97 -7.43
CA ARG A 63 -6.04 -7.11 -6.44
C ARG A 63 -6.43 -5.75 -5.85
N LEU A 64 -5.43 -4.95 -5.50
CA LEU A 64 -5.67 -3.62 -4.92
C LEU A 64 -6.29 -2.66 -5.93
N ARG A 65 -5.88 -2.72 -7.18
CA ARG A 65 -6.47 -1.92 -8.25
C ARG A 65 -7.93 -2.28 -8.46
N ALA A 66 -8.25 -3.56 -8.49
CA ALA A 66 -9.62 -4.03 -8.65
C ALA A 66 -10.49 -3.54 -7.49
N LYS A 67 -9.96 -3.59 -6.28
CA LYS A 67 -10.64 -3.12 -5.08
C LYS A 67 -10.89 -1.61 -5.14
N ARG A 68 -9.91 -0.85 -5.62
CA ARG A 68 -10.02 0.60 -5.80
C ARG A 68 -11.14 0.94 -6.80
N GLU A 69 -11.21 0.22 -7.90
CA GLU A 69 -12.21 0.45 -8.94
C GLU A 69 -13.63 0.16 -8.45
N THR A 70 -13.80 -0.90 -7.65
CA THR A 70 -15.13 -1.26 -7.14
C THR A 70 -15.57 -0.39 -5.97
N ALA A 71 -14.64 0.20 -5.25
CA ALA A 71 -14.94 1.06 -4.11
C ALA A 71 -15.29 2.49 -4.52
N GLY A 72 -14.96 2.86 -5.76
CA GLY A 72 -15.22 4.20 -6.31
C GLY A 72 -16.65 4.45 -6.66
#